data_5c660685e8e4949a82b6dd19985cb9de
#
_entry.id   5c660685e8e4949a82b6dd19985cb9de
#
_cell.length_a   1.000
_cell.length_b   1.000
_cell.length_c   1.000
_cell.angle_alpha   90.00
_cell.angle_beta   90.00
_cell.angle_gamma   90.00
#
_symmetry.space_group_name_H-M   'P 1'
#
loop_
_entity.id
_entity.type
_entity.pdbx_description
1 polymer ?
#
loop_
_entity_poly.entity_id
_entity_poly.type
_entity_poly.pdbx_seq_one_letter_code
_entity_poly.pdbx_strand_id
1 'polypeptide(L)'
;MNYIGIDLGTSAVKLLLMEGSGKILKIVSREYPICFPKPGWSEQNPYDWFTQSMDGLKELLDGTDRSLVAGISFGGQMHGLVALDDKDEVIRPAILWNDGRTTKECDYLNQVIGKERLSAYTANISFTGFTAPKVLWMKNNEPENFAKIHKIMLPKDYLAFRLSGNYSTDVSDASGTLFFDVKNRCWSEEMCEICSIKTSWLPKVYESYEEVGTLLPELAKELGVSDQVKIVAGAGDNAAAAVGTGTVGDGACNISLGTSGTVFISSDKFGVDENNALHSFDHADGSYHLMGCMLSAASCNKWWMDDIIGTKDYGAEQENITKLGENHVFFLPYLMGERSPHNDPNARGTFIGLTMDTTRADMTQAVLEGVAFALRDSFEVARSLGSHIARTRICGGGAKSPLWKKIVANVLNIPVDIPENEQGPSMGGAMLAAVACGEYPTVRDAAEAIVKLTDTVEPEPELAAKYEERYQKFRKIYPACRDLFLELAK
;
A
#
# COMPACT_ATOMS: atom_id res chain seq x y z
N MET A 1 -24.36 4.26 -15.70
CA MET A 1 -24.00 5.43 -14.88
C MET A 1 -22.48 5.59 -14.87
N ASN A 2 -21.97 6.75 -14.43
CA ASN A 2 -20.56 7.03 -14.33
C ASN A 2 -20.12 7.15 -12.87
N TYR A 3 -18.92 6.68 -12.57
CA TYR A 3 -18.35 6.61 -11.23
C TYR A 3 -16.97 7.28 -11.22
N ILE A 4 -16.69 8.02 -10.15
CA ILE A 4 -15.43 8.73 -10.01
C ILE A 4 -14.61 8.05 -8.89
N GLY A 5 -13.39 7.68 -9.23
CA GLY A 5 -12.38 7.26 -8.26
C GLY A 5 -11.32 8.33 -8.09
N ILE A 6 -11.08 8.73 -6.85
CA ILE A 6 -10.06 9.71 -6.48
C ILE A 6 -8.94 8.99 -5.73
N ASP A 7 -7.75 8.99 -6.30
CA ASP A 7 -6.53 8.48 -5.66
C ASP A 7 -5.75 9.67 -5.07
N LEU A 8 -5.84 9.81 -3.76
CA LEU A 8 -5.12 10.85 -3.00
C LEU A 8 -3.70 10.36 -2.67
N GLY A 9 -2.81 10.44 -3.65
CA GLY A 9 -1.42 10.03 -3.49
C GLY A 9 -0.56 11.03 -2.70
N THR A 10 0.73 10.71 -2.53
CA THR A 10 1.63 11.56 -1.74
C THR A 10 2.02 12.86 -2.46
N SER A 11 2.21 12.85 -3.78
CA SER A 11 2.65 14.03 -4.55
C SER A 11 1.58 14.61 -5.47
N ALA A 12 0.51 13.87 -5.69
CA ALA A 12 -0.57 14.26 -6.60
C ALA A 12 -1.87 13.54 -6.26
N VAL A 13 -3.00 14.15 -6.60
CA VAL A 13 -4.29 13.48 -6.69
C VAL A 13 -4.53 13.04 -8.12
N LYS A 14 -4.94 11.79 -8.32
CA LYS A 14 -5.39 11.24 -9.60
C LYS A 14 -6.88 10.98 -9.56
N LEU A 15 -7.61 11.54 -10.50
CA LEU A 15 -9.05 11.38 -10.63
C LEU A 15 -9.35 10.60 -11.90
N LEU A 16 -10.22 9.61 -11.80
CA LEU A 16 -10.60 8.73 -12.90
C LEU A 16 -12.12 8.69 -12.99
N LEU A 17 -12.65 8.94 -14.20
CA LEU A 17 -14.06 8.79 -14.55
C LEU A 17 -14.24 7.46 -15.28
N MET A 18 -15.08 6.59 -14.74
CA MET A 18 -15.37 5.25 -15.25
C MET A 18 -16.87 5.11 -15.57
N GLU A 19 -17.19 4.55 -16.71
CA GLU A 19 -18.53 4.06 -17.02
C GLU A 19 -18.82 2.75 -16.28
N GLY A 20 -20.10 2.45 -15.99
CA GLY A 20 -20.48 1.24 -15.27
C GLY A 20 -19.93 -0.08 -15.85
N SER A 21 -19.66 -0.11 -17.16
CA SER A 21 -19.00 -1.24 -17.85
C SER A 21 -17.50 -1.45 -17.49
N GLY A 22 -16.92 -0.54 -16.73
CA GLY A 22 -15.47 -0.53 -16.45
C GLY A 22 -14.64 0.27 -17.45
N LYS A 23 -15.27 0.85 -18.48
CA LYS A 23 -14.56 1.68 -19.45
C LYS A 23 -14.12 3.00 -18.83
N ILE A 24 -12.83 3.27 -18.90
CA ILE A 24 -12.25 4.56 -18.47
C ILE A 24 -12.59 5.62 -19.51
N LEU A 25 -13.26 6.69 -19.09
CA LEU A 25 -13.66 7.80 -19.95
C LEU A 25 -12.62 8.92 -19.93
N LYS A 26 -12.10 9.26 -18.75
CA LYS A 26 -11.13 10.35 -18.59
C LYS A 26 -10.30 10.14 -17.34
N ILE A 27 -9.07 10.64 -17.36
CA ILE A 27 -8.17 10.68 -16.19
C ILE A 27 -7.58 12.09 -16.11
N VAL A 28 -7.50 12.61 -14.89
CA VAL A 28 -6.87 13.90 -14.56
C VAL A 28 -5.92 13.68 -13.39
N SER A 29 -4.77 14.33 -13.40
CA SER A 29 -3.81 14.32 -12.30
C SER A 29 -3.41 15.75 -11.96
N ARG A 30 -3.35 16.07 -10.65
CA ARG A 30 -2.99 17.40 -10.17
C ARG A 30 -2.03 17.28 -9.00
N GLU A 31 -0.91 17.98 -9.11
CA GLU A 31 0.15 17.96 -8.11
C GLU A 31 -0.13 18.93 -6.96
N TYR A 32 0.45 18.64 -5.81
CA TYR A 32 0.51 19.51 -4.64
C TYR A 32 1.85 19.36 -3.91
N PRO A 33 2.29 20.40 -3.19
CA PRO A 33 3.60 20.40 -2.56
C PRO A 33 3.68 19.44 -1.37
N ILE A 34 4.89 18.93 -1.13
CA ILE A 34 5.28 18.27 0.11
C ILE A 34 6.24 19.20 0.82
N CYS A 35 6.04 19.42 2.12
CA CYS A 35 6.92 20.20 2.96
C CYS A 35 7.84 19.30 3.78
N PHE A 36 9.12 19.60 3.82
CA PHE A 36 10.14 18.92 4.62
C PHE A 36 10.71 19.90 5.66
N PRO A 37 10.01 20.18 6.78
CA PRO A 37 10.42 21.22 7.73
C PRO A 37 11.75 20.96 8.41
N LYS A 38 12.13 19.68 8.57
CA LYS A 38 13.40 19.20 9.12
C LYS A 38 13.82 17.91 8.40
N PRO A 39 15.08 17.52 8.45
CA PRO A 39 15.51 16.22 7.93
C PRO A 39 14.67 15.07 8.49
N GLY A 40 14.13 14.22 7.63
CA GLY A 40 13.28 13.10 7.99
C GLY A 40 11.83 13.45 8.34
N TRP A 41 11.43 14.71 8.30
CA TRP A 41 10.05 15.16 8.49
C TRP A 41 9.36 15.34 7.14
N SER A 42 8.07 14.98 7.07
CA SER A 42 7.26 15.11 5.86
C SER A 42 5.84 15.53 6.21
N GLU A 43 5.42 16.68 5.71
CA GLU A 43 4.13 17.30 6.02
C GLU A 43 3.43 17.79 4.76
N GLN A 44 2.09 17.83 4.82
CA GLN A 44 1.26 18.44 3.78
C GLN A 44 0.13 19.25 4.40
N ASN A 45 -0.32 20.29 3.66
CA ASN A 45 -1.51 21.02 4.02
C ASN A 45 -2.76 20.31 3.48
N PRO A 46 -3.68 19.81 4.33
CA PRO A 46 -4.89 19.13 3.88
C PRO A 46 -5.81 19.98 2.98
N TYR A 47 -5.75 21.30 3.08
CA TYR A 47 -6.50 22.19 2.17
C TYR A 47 -6.05 22.08 0.72
N ASP A 48 -4.75 21.77 0.46
CA ASP A 48 -4.24 21.57 -0.89
C ASP A 48 -4.85 20.33 -1.53
N TRP A 49 -5.04 19.25 -0.75
CA TRP A 49 -5.72 18.04 -1.23
C TRP A 49 -7.14 18.34 -1.69
N PHE A 50 -7.90 19.07 -0.87
CA PHE A 50 -9.28 19.45 -1.21
C PHE A 50 -9.33 20.37 -2.44
N THR A 51 -8.50 21.41 -2.48
CA THR A 51 -8.48 22.39 -3.58
C THR A 51 -8.11 21.70 -4.90
N GLN A 52 -7.04 20.89 -4.91
CA GLN A 52 -6.62 20.19 -6.14
C GLN A 52 -7.62 19.11 -6.55
N SER A 53 -8.31 18.48 -5.60
CA SER A 53 -9.38 17.53 -5.92
C SER A 53 -10.58 18.23 -6.56
N MET A 54 -11.00 19.37 -6.05
CA MET A 54 -12.12 20.14 -6.62
C MET A 54 -11.79 20.68 -8.02
N ASP A 55 -10.59 21.22 -8.20
CA ASP A 55 -10.13 21.66 -9.52
C ASP A 55 -9.99 20.47 -10.51
N GLY A 56 -9.49 19.34 -10.02
CA GLY A 56 -9.42 18.11 -10.80
C GLY A 56 -10.80 17.57 -11.17
N LEU A 57 -11.80 17.63 -10.29
CA LEU A 57 -13.18 17.24 -10.58
C LEU A 57 -13.81 18.14 -11.66
N LYS A 58 -13.60 19.45 -11.61
CA LYS A 58 -14.06 20.37 -12.66
C LYS A 58 -13.46 20.01 -14.02
N GLU A 59 -12.16 19.78 -14.06
CA GLU A 59 -11.46 19.39 -15.26
C GLU A 59 -11.92 18.00 -15.76
N LEU A 60 -12.11 17.03 -14.85
CA LEU A 60 -12.57 15.68 -15.18
C LEU A 60 -13.95 15.69 -15.82
N LEU A 61 -14.85 16.54 -15.30
CA LEU A 61 -16.24 16.65 -15.74
C LEU A 61 -16.42 17.56 -16.96
N ASP A 62 -15.38 18.27 -17.37
CA ASP A 62 -15.46 19.11 -18.57
C ASP A 62 -15.62 18.28 -19.85
N GLY A 63 -16.65 18.59 -20.64
CA GLY A 63 -17.00 17.85 -21.86
C GLY A 63 -17.69 16.49 -21.62
N THR A 64 -18.12 16.20 -20.38
CA THR A 64 -18.84 14.96 -20.04
C THR A 64 -20.32 15.22 -19.71
N ASP A 65 -21.14 14.18 -19.79
CA ASP A 65 -22.54 14.26 -19.32
C ASP A 65 -22.55 14.11 -17.78
N ARG A 66 -22.66 15.25 -17.11
CA ARG A 66 -22.63 15.35 -15.65
C ARG A 66 -23.85 14.72 -14.97
N SER A 67 -24.96 14.56 -15.70
CA SER A 67 -26.18 13.93 -15.17
C SER A 67 -26.02 12.44 -14.93
N LEU A 68 -25.00 11.82 -15.51
CA LEU A 68 -24.70 10.40 -15.38
C LEU A 68 -23.82 10.08 -14.16
N VAL A 69 -23.24 11.08 -13.47
CA VAL A 69 -22.40 10.86 -12.30
C VAL A 69 -23.26 10.40 -11.12
N ALA A 70 -23.01 9.20 -10.63
CA ALA A 70 -23.79 8.57 -9.57
C ALA A 70 -23.04 8.47 -8.22
N GLY A 71 -21.72 8.33 -8.23
CA GLY A 71 -20.93 8.16 -7.01
C GLY A 71 -19.48 8.55 -7.16
N ILE A 72 -18.89 8.95 -6.02
CA ILE A 72 -17.48 9.30 -5.85
C ILE A 72 -16.93 8.46 -4.70
N SER A 73 -15.80 7.82 -4.91
CA SER A 73 -15.07 7.10 -3.87
C SER A 73 -13.57 7.33 -3.98
N PHE A 74 -12.81 6.77 -3.03
CA PHE A 74 -11.43 7.16 -2.80
C PHE A 74 -10.51 5.94 -2.72
N GLY A 75 -9.27 6.12 -3.19
CA GLY A 75 -8.07 5.50 -2.67
C GLY A 75 -7.22 6.60 -2.04
N GLY A 76 -6.48 6.34 -0.98
CA GLY A 76 -5.66 7.41 -0.41
C GLY A 76 -4.44 6.93 0.35
N GLN A 77 -3.38 7.76 0.34
CA GLN A 77 -2.19 7.52 1.14
C GLN A 77 -2.57 7.26 2.60
N MET A 78 -2.09 6.16 3.13
CA MET A 78 -2.46 5.67 4.47
C MET A 78 -1.69 6.39 5.59
N HIS A 79 -2.13 6.20 6.81
CA HIS A 79 -1.41 6.52 8.05
C HIS A 79 -1.21 8.01 8.37
N GLY A 80 -1.49 8.93 7.45
CA GLY A 80 -1.33 10.38 7.66
C GLY A 80 -2.20 10.87 8.81
N LEU A 81 -1.68 11.76 9.65
CA LEU A 81 -2.43 12.34 10.76
C LEU A 81 -2.97 13.71 10.36
N VAL A 82 -4.29 13.82 10.23
CA VAL A 82 -5.04 15.07 10.14
C VAL A 82 -5.75 15.29 11.47
N ALA A 83 -5.43 16.37 12.18
CA ALA A 83 -6.05 16.74 13.45
C ALA A 83 -6.90 17.99 13.27
N LEU A 84 -8.18 17.92 13.66
CA LEU A 84 -9.14 19.03 13.60
C LEU A 84 -9.53 19.50 15.00
N ASP A 85 -9.79 20.80 15.12
CA ASP A 85 -10.32 21.40 16.33
C ASP A 85 -11.86 21.28 16.41
N ASP A 86 -12.47 21.94 17.40
CA ASP A 86 -13.92 21.94 17.64
C ASP A 86 -14.73 22.74 16.61
N LYS A 87 -14.05 23.42 15.66
CA LYS A 87 -14.64 24.13 14.52
C LYS A 87 -14.36 23.46 13.19
N ASP A 88 -13.82 22.24 13.24
CA ASP A 88 -13.40 21.47 12.08
C ASP A 88 -12.25 22.09 11.27
N GLU A 89 -11.50 23.00 11.90
CA GLU A 89 -10.31 23.58 11.29
C GLU A 89 -9.08 22.71 11.52
N VAL A 90 -8.21 22.65 10.53
CA VAL A 90 -6.96 21.90 10.60
C VAL A 90 -6.02 22.58 11.59
N ILE A 91 -5.66 21.90 12.67
CA ILE A 91 -4.80 22.43 13.75
C ILE A 91 -3.38 22.68 13.26
N ARG A 92 -2.88 21.80 12.39
CA ARG A 92 -1.52 21.85 11.85
C ARG A 92 -1.42 21.06 10.54
N PRO A 93 -0.36 21.26 9.71
CA PRO A 93 -0.14 20.40 8.55
C PRO A 93 -0.13 18.92 8.92
N ALA A 94 -0.70 18.06 8.07
CA ALA A 94 -0.74 16.63 8.28
C ALA A 94 0.66 16.02 8.31
N ILE A 95 0.92 15.14 9.28
CA ILE A 95 2.16 14.37 9.35
C ILE A 95 1.99 13.12 8.50
N LEU A 96 2.82 12.95 7.45
CA LEU A 96 2.64 11.91 6.44
C LEU A 96 3.21 10.54 6.87
N TRP A 97 2.88 9.52 6.09
CA TRP A 97 3.30 8.13 6.30
C TRP A 97 4.83 7.91 6.23
N ASN A 98 5.52 8.73 5.44
CA ASN A 98 6.98 8.69 5.25
C ASN A 98 7.75 9.61 6.21
N ASP A 99 7.09 10.12 7.26
CA ASP A 99 7.69 10.94 8.30
C ASP A 99 8.37 10.06 9.37
N GLY A 100 9.61 10.37 9.69
CA GLY A 100 10.43 9.60 10.64
C GLY A 100 10.54 10.18 12.05
N ARG A 101 9.82 11.30 12.37
CA ARG A 101 9.98 12.01 13.66
C ARG A 101 9.59 11.22 14.90
N THR A 102 8.79 10.16 14.75
CA THR A 102 8.14 9.44 15.85
C THR A 102 8.91 8.21 16.36
N THR A 103 10.24 8.16 16.11
CA THR A 103 11.07 7.01 16.51
C THR A 103 10.96 6.71 18.00
N LYS A 104 10.99 7.74 18.86
CA LYS A 104 10.89 7.58 20.31
C LYS A 104 9.53 7.03 20.75
N GLU A 105 8.47 7.48 20.12
CA GLU A 105 7.11 7.02 20.36
C GLU A 105 6.94 5.56 19.90
N CYS A 106 7.55 5.19 18.78
CA CYS A 106 7.60 3.80 18.31
C CYS A 106 8.35 2.90 19.28
N ASP A 107 9.50 3.35 19.79
CA ASP A 107 10.27 2.61 20.79
C ASP A 107 9.46 2.43 22.07
N TYR A 108 8.78 3.48 22.55
CA TYR A 108 7.88 3.38 23.69
C TYR A 108 6.77 2.34 23.46
N LEU A 109 6.08 2.41 22.33
CA LEU A 109 5.02 1.47 21.99
C LEU A 109 5.54 0.04 21.88
N ASN A 110 6.63 -0.20 21.15
CA ASN A 110 7.14 -1.53 20.90
C ASN A 110 7.89 -2.17 22.09
N GLN A 111 8.59 -1.36 22.92
CA GLN A 111 9.45 -1.87 23.98
C GLN A 111 8.83 -1.75 25.37
N VAL A 112 8.11 -0.65 25.65
CA VAL A 112 7.51 -0.41 26.97
C VAL A 112 6.09 -0.98 27.04
N ILE A 113 5.22 -0.66 26.07
CA ILE A 113 3.90 -1.29 26.00
C ILE A 113 4.05 -2.76 25.59
N GLY A 114 4.89 -3.04 24.59
CA GLY A 114 5.27 -4.37 24.14
C GLY A 114 4.56 -4.79 22.85
N LYS A 115 5.34 -5.36 21.92
CA LYS A 115 4.84 -5.81 20.61
C LYS A 115 3.70 -6.81 20.70
N GLU A 116 3.77 -7.75 21.66
CA GLU A 116 2.71 -8.76 21.87
C GLU A 116 1.38 -8.11 22.23
N ARG A 117 1.39 -7.10 23.11
CA ARG A 117 0.18 -6.38 23.50
C ARG A 117 -0.37 -5.55 22.35
N LEU A 118 0.48 -4.83 21.61
CA LEU A 118 0.06 -4.08 20.42
C LEU A 118 -0.57 -5.02 19.39
N SER A 119 0.07 -6.15 19.13
CA SER A 119 -0.44 -7.16 18.21
C SER A 119 -1.78 -7.76 18.67
N ALA A 120 -1.94 -7.99 19.98
CA ALA A 120 -3.20 -8.45 20.52
C ALA A 120 -4.35 -7.43 20.37
N TYR A 121 -4.03 -6.12 20.44
CA TYR A 121 -5.02 -5.05 20.35
C TYR A 121 -5.35 -4.63 18.91
N THR A 122 -4.41 -4.81 17.98
CA THR A 122 -4.52 -4.24 16.62
C THR A 122 -4.07 -5.17 15.50
N ALA A 123 -3.60 -6.38 15.81
CA ALA A 123 -2.95 -7.31 14.88
C ALA A 123 -1.63 -6.78 14.26
N ASN A 124 -1.10 -5.66 14.75
CA ASN A 124 0.09 -5.00 14.21
C ASN A 124 1.02 -4.52 15.34
N ILE A 125 2.25 -4.16 14.98
CA ILE A 125 3.23 -3.48 15.83
C ILE A 125 3.41 -2.03 15.37
N SER A 126 4.07 -1.21 16.17
CA SER A 126 4.26 0.21 15.83
C SER A 126 5.37 0.43 14.81
N PHE A 127 5.08 1.28 13.82
CA PHE A 127 6.04 1.83 12.85
C PHE A 127 5.93 3.35 12.82
N THR A 128 7.02 4.05 12.52
CA THR A 128 7.05 5.53 12.48
C THR A 128 6.03 6.12 11.52
N GLY A 129 5.72 5.40 10.44
CA GLY A 129 4.70 5.80 9.47
C GLY A 129 3.26 5.75 9.99
N PHE A 130 2.95 4.99 11.04
CA PHE A 130 1.57 4.80 11.51
C PHE A 130 1.01 6.01 12.27
N THR A 131 -0.32 6.07 12.43
CA THR A 131 -1.01 7.24 12.99
C THR A 131 -0.81 7.37 14.50
N ALA A 132 -0.90 6.28 15.27
CA ALA A 132 -0.83 6.33 16.74
C ALA A 132 0.49 6.94 17.27
N PRO A 133 1.69 6.57 16.75
CA PRO A 133 2.93 7.24 17.19
C PRO A 133 2.95 8.73 16.89
N LYS A 134 2.28 9.21 15.82
CA LYS A 134 2.18 10.64 15.50
C LYS A 134 1.30 11.39 16.49
N VAL A 135 0.23 10.76 16.95
CA VAL A 135 -0.64 11.32 18.00
C VAL A 135 0.12 11.43 19.33
N LEU A 136 0.87 10.40 19.72
CA LEU A 136 1.75 10.46 20.88
C LEU A 136 2.82 11.54 20.74
N TRP A 137 3.41 11.67 19.55
CA TRP A 137 4.38 12.71 19.28
C TRP A 137 3.79 14.12 19.47
N MET A 138 2.57 14.37 18.96
CA MET A 138 1.87 15.64 19.21
C MET A 138 1.65 15.88 20.69
N LYS A 139 1.22 14.87 21.46
CA LYS A 139 1.06 14.97 22.91
C LYS A 139 2.36 15.38 23.60
N ASN A 140 3.47 14.80 23.21
CA ASN A 140 4.77 15.00 23.86
C ASN A 140 5.46 16.29 23.43
N ASN A 141 5.31 16.73 22.17
CA ASN A 141 6.09 17.82 21.58
C ASN A 141 5.24 19.06 21.23
N GLU A 142 3.93 18.90 21.07
CA GLU A 142 2.98 19.98 20.75
C GLU A 142 1.74 19.92 21.67
N PRO A 143 1.89 19.95 23.02
CA PRO A 143 0.79 19.73 23.95
C PRO A 143 -0.36 20.73 23.79
N GLU A 144 -0.07 21.97 23.39
CA GLU A 144 -1.11 23.00 23.11
C GLU A 144 -1.95 22.64 21.87
N ASN A 145 -1.34 22.08 20.82
CA ASN A 145 -2.04 21.59 19.64
C ASN A 145 -2.81 20.30 19.97
N PHE A 146 -2.19 19.39 20.73
CA PHE A 146 -2.86 18.16 21.16
C PHE A 146 -4.13 18.46 21.97
N ALA A 147 -4.10 19.46 22.87
CA ALA A 147 -5.24 19.85 23.68
C ALA A 147 -6.43 20.40 22.87
N LYS A 148 -6.21 20.85 21.63
CA LYS A 148 -7.25 21.36 20.73
C LYS A 148 -7.92 20.25 19.92
N ILE A 149 -7.37 19.04 19.92
CA ILE A 149 -7.88 17.96 19.05
C ILE A 149 -9.33 17.61 19.45
N HIS A 150 -10.21 17.72 18.48
CA HIS A 150 -11.60 17.28 18.54
C HIS A 150 -11.87 16.09 17.64
N LYS A 151 -11.20 16.02 16.48
CA LYS A 151 -11.25 14.89 15.53
C LYS A 151 -9.87 14.54 14.99
N ILE A 152 -9.68 13.25 14.76
CA ILE A 152 -8.51 12.66 14.10
C ILE A 152 -9.00 11.97 12.83
N MET A 153 -8.38 12.27 11.69
CA MET A 153 -8.73 11.72 10.39
C MET A 153 -7.49 11.26 9.63
N LEU A 154 -7.69 10.35 8.70
CA LEU A 154 -6.71 10.00 7.68
C LEU A 154 -6.85 10.94 6.46
N PRO A 155 -5.88 11.00 5.54
CA PRO A 155 -5.91 11.93 4.42
C PRO A 155 -7.16 11.81 3.55
N LYS A 156 -7.56 10.59 3.13
CA LYS A 156 -8.78 10.40 2.33
C LYS A 156 -10.05 10.68 3.11
N ASP A 157 -10.05 10.40 4.43
CA ASP A 157 -11.20 10.66 5.29
C ASP A 157 -11.48 12.15 5.39
N TYR A 158 -10.42 12.96 5.49
CA TYR A 158 -10.54 14.41 5.43
C TYR A 158 -11.15 14.89 4.11
N LEU A 159 -10.73 14.31 2.98
CA LEU A 159 -11.31 14.65 1.69
C LEU A 159 -12.79 14.23 1.60
N ALA A 160 -13.13 13.03 2.05
CA ALA A 160 -14.51 12.54 2.12
C ALA A 160 -15.39 13.44 3.02
N PHE A 161 -14.86 13.84 4.18
CA PHE A 161 -15.52 14.80 5.07
C PHE A 161 -15.78 16.15 4.38
N ARG A 162 -14.78 16.69 3.67
CA ARG A 162 -14.92 17.96 2.95
C ARG A 162 -15.97 17.90 1.83
N LEU A 163 -16.20 16.71 1.26
CA LEU A 163 -17.20 16.51 0.21
C LEU A 163 -18.59 16.17 0.74
N SER A 164 -18.71 15.52 1.91
CA SER A 164 -19.98 15.01 2.44
C SER A 164 -20.46 15.69 3.73
N GLY A 165 -19.56 16.34 4.48
CA GLY A 165 -19.82 16.84 5.82
C GLY A 165 -19.83 15.76 6.92
N ASN A 166 -19.56 14.50 6.61
CA ASN A 166 -19.64 13.38 7.55
C ASN A 166 -18.25 12.89 7.97
N TYR A 167 -18.08 12.64 9.28
CA TYR A 167 -16.85 12.02 9.81
C TYR A 167 -16.90 10.50 9.59
N SER A 168 -16.15 10.03 8.64
CA SER A 168 -16.11 8.62 8.24
C SER A 168 -14.68 8.16 7.99
N THR A 169 -14.45 6.87 8.17
CA THR A 169 -13.29 6.13 7.70
C THR A 169 -13.74 4.75 7.23
N ASP A 170 -12.86 4.01 6.57
CA ASP A 170 -13.14 2.62 6.23
C ASP A 170 -12.23 1.64 6.98
N VAL A 171 -12.65 0.38 7.01
CA VAL A 171 -11.93 -0.69 7.72
C VAL A 171 -10.49 -0.88 7.24
N SER A 172 -10.22 -0.71 5.93
CA SER A 172 -8.89 -0.97 5.37
C SER A 172 -7.88 0.10 5.76
N ASP A 173 -8.27 1.38 5.73
CA ASP A 173 -7.40 2.49 6.09
C ASP A 173 -7.28 2.61 7.63
N ALA A 174 -8.39 2.41 8.36
CA ALA A 174 -8.40 2.35 9.82
C ALA A 174 -7.41 1.30 10.36
N SER A 175 -7.29 0.15 9.70
CA SER A 175 -6.35 -0.93 10.05
C SER A 175 -4.91 -0.46 10.15
N GLY A 176 -4.50 0.53 9.36
CA GLY A 176 -3.15 1.10 9.36
C GLY A 176 -2.90 2.17 10.42
N THR A 177 -3.88 2.51 11.26
CA THR A 177 -3.74 3.57 12.27
C THR A 177 -2.98 3.15 13.53
N LEU A 178 -2.97 1.87 13.85
CA LEU A 178 -2.62 1.28 15.16
C LEU A 178 -3.61 1.66 16.28
N PHE A 179 -4.80 2.16 15.94
CA PHE A 179 -5.93 2.36 16.85
C PHE A 179 -7.06 1.36 16.62
N PHE A 180 -6.97 0.55 15.55
CA PHE A 180 -8.05 -0.31 15.09
C PHE A 180 -7.80 -1.78 15.42
N ASP A 181 -8.77 -2.41 16.06
CA ASP A 181 -8.80 -3.86 16.25
C ASP A 181 -9.29 -4.52 14.94
N VAL A 182 -8.33 -4.96 14.12
CA VAL A 182 -8.58 -5.56 12.81
C VAL A 182 -9.46 -6.81 12.92
N LYS A 183 -9.28 -7.62 13.97
CA LYS A 183 -10.04 -8.85 14.15
C LYS A 183 -11.52 -8.59 14.40
N ASN A 184 -11.82 -7.58 15.23
CA ASN A 184 -13.19 -7.27 15.66
C ASN A 184 -13.79 -6.07 14.89
N ARG A 185 -13.04 -5.45 13.97
CA ARG A 185 -13.45 -4.33 13.11
C ARG A 185 -14.01 -3.15 13.89
N CYS A 186 -13.31 -2.75 14.94
CA CYS A 186 -13.69 -1.63 15.78
C CYS A 186 -12.45 -0.89 16.31
N TRP A 187 -12.65 0.30 16.85
CA TRP A 187 -11.57 1.03 17.52
C TRP A 187 -11.16 0.32 18.81
N SER A 188 -9.86 0.17 19.05
CA SER A 188 -9.30 -0.39 20.29
C SER A 188 -9.32 0.66 21.40
N GLU A 189 -10.11 0.40 22.45
CA GLU A 189 -10.17 1.27 23.61
C GLU A 189 -8.81 1.33 24.33
N GLU A 190 -8.10 0.19 24.41
CA GLU A 190 -6.77 0.09 25.01
C GLU A 190 -5.75 0.97 24.30
N MET A 191 -5.76 1.00 22.96
CA MET A 191 -4.87 1.87 22.21
C MET A 191 -5.23 3.36 22.38
N CYS A 192 -6.51 3.67 22.45
CA CYS A 192 -6.97 5.03 22.75
C CYS A 192 -6.48 5.49 24.12
N GLU A 193 -6.56 4.64 25.17
CA GLU A 193 -6.06 4.92 26.50
C GLU A 193 -4.53 5.12 26.51
N ILE A 194 -3.77 4.22 25.87
CA ILE A 194 -2.31 4.31 25.76
C ILE A 194 -1.90 5.64 25.14
N CYS A 195 -2.59 6.08 24.09
CA CYS A 195 -2.31 7.34 23.40
C CYS A 195 -3.00 8.56 24.03
N SER A 196 -3.80 8.37 25.09
CA SER A 196 -4.55 9.43 25.78
C SER A 196 -5.52 10.20 24.88
N ILE A 197 -6.17 9.51 23.97
CA ILE A 197 -7.24 10.05 23.12
C ILE A 197 -8.60 9.49 23.55
N LYS A 198 -9.65 10.18 23.14
CA LYS A 198 -11.03 9.70 23.29
C LYS A 198 -11.45 8.96 22.03
N THR A 199 -12.13 7.82 22.15
CA THR A 199 -12.71 7.10 21.01
C THR A 199 -13.63 8.00 20.16
N SER A 200 -14.29 8.99 20.79
CA SER A 200 -15.13 10.00 20.11
C SER A 200 -14.36 10.97 19.19
N TRP A 201 -13.02 10.99 19.27
CA TRP A 201 -12.20 11.75 18.32
C TRP A 201 -12.02 11.02 17.00
N LEU A 202 -12.21 9.70 17.01
CA LEU A 202 -12.06 8.85 15.83
C LEU A 202 -13.39 8.81 15.05
N PRO A 203 -13.33 8.73 13.70
CA PRO A 203 -14.53 8.73 12.87
C PRO A 203 -15.31 7.43 12.98
N LYS A 204 -16.56 7.43 12.49
CA LYS A 204 -17.34 6.20 12.32
C LYS A 204 -16.70 5.34 11.24
N VAL A 205 -16.61 4.04 11.52
CA VAL A 205 -16.02 3.05 10.61
C VAL A 205 -17.10 2.46 9.71
N TYR A 206 -16.78 2.31 8.43
CA TYR A 206 -17.62 1.74 7.39
C TYR A 206 -16.86 0.65 6.63
N GLU A 207 -17.57 -0.21 5.92
CA GLU A 207 -16.96 -0.99 4.85
C GLU A 207 -16.55 -0.05 3.69
N SER A 208 -15.49 -0.39 2.97
CA SER A 208 -14.93 0.50 1.94
C SER A 208 -15.90 0.85 0.81
N TYR A 209 -16.89 -0.02 0.56
CA TYR A 209 -17.94 0.14 -0.46
C TYR A 209 -19.25 0.70 0.11
N GLU A 210 -19.30 1.16 1.35
CA GLU A 210 -20.50 1.75 1.94
C GLU A 210 -20.60 3.26 1.65
N GLU A 211 -21.83 3.71 1.45
CA GLU A 211 -22.16 5.12 1.37
C GLU A 211 -21.99 5.79 2.73
N VAL A 212 -21.25 6.90 2.77
CA VAL A 212 -21.05 7.71 3.97
C VAL A 212 -21.88 9.00 3.95
N GLY A 213 -22.51 9.32 2.84
CA GLY A 213 -23.37 10.46 2.63
C GLY A 213 -23.49 10.82 1.16
N THR A 214 -24.02 12.00 0.88
CA THR A 214 -24.09 12.56 -0.47
C THR A 214 -23.21 13.82 -0.58
N LEU A 215 -22.92 14.20 -1.81
CA LEU A 215 -22.14 15.41 -2.08
C LEU A 215 -22.87 16.66 -1.54
N LEU A 216 -22.13 17.51 -0.82
CA LEU A 216 -22.68 18.75 -0.28
C LEU A 216 -23.33 19.59 -1.38
N PRO A 217 -24.55 20.17 -1.16
CA PRO A 217 -25.31 20.87 -2.19
C PRO A 217 -24.55 22.02 -2.87
N GLU A 218 -23.74 22.76 -2.11
CA GLU A 218 -22.90 23.83 -2.64
C GLU A 218 -21.83 23.32 -3.62
N LEU A 219 -21.21 22.18 -3.31
CA LEU A 219 -20.20 21.55 -4.17
C LEU A 219 -20.86 20.91 -5.39
N ALA A 220 -22.02 20.28 -5.22
CA ALA A 220 -22.80 19.73 -6.32
C ALA A 220 -23.18 20.83 -7.34
N LYS A 221 -23.62 21.99 -6.85
CA LYS A 221 -23.90 23.15 -7.69
C LYS A 221 -22.64 23.67 -8.40
N GLU A 222 -21.51 23.75 -7.69
CA GLU A 222 -20.24 24.21 -8.24
C GLU A 222 -19.74 23.27 -9.36
N LEU A 223 -19.87 21.96 -9.18
CA LEU A 223 -19.49 20.95 -10.16
C LEU A 223 -20.54 20.73 -11.25
N GLY A 224 -21.77 21.23 -11.07
CA GLY A 224 -22.89 21.05 -11.98
C GLY A 224 -23.38 19.60 -12.07
N VAL A 225 -23.31 18.87 -10.99
CA VAL A 225 -23.84 17.51 -10.81
C VAL A 225 -25.03 17.49 -9.86
N SER A 226 -25.68 16.34 -9.69
CA SER A 226 -26.74 16.15 -8.68
C SER A 226 -26.17 16.16 -7.26
N ASP A 227 -26.91 16.73 -6.32
CA ASP A 227 -26.63 16.63 -4.87
C ASP A 227 -26.92 15.22 -4.32
N GLN A 228 -27.49 14.32 -5.13
CA GLN A 228 -27.69 12.91 -4.81
C GLN A 228 -26.48 12.04 -5.18
N VAL A 229 -25.39 12.61 -5.70
CA VAL A 229 -24.15 11.88 -5.93
C VAL A 229 -23.64 11.32 -4.60
N LYS A 230 -23.53 9.98 -4.53
CA LYS A 230 -23.08 9.30 -3.33
C LYS A 230 -21.61 9.54 -3.07
N ILE A 231 -21.27 9.81 -1.82
CA ILE A 231 -19.88 9.77 -1.32
C ILE A 231 -19.69 8.45 -0.59
N VAL A 232 -18.70 7.70 -0.99
CA VAL A 232 -18.43 6.33 -0.52
C VAL A 232 -17.14 6.32 0.31
N ALA A 233 -17.07 5.49 1.34
CA ALA A 233 -15.96 5.47 2.30
C ALA A 233 -14.57 5.37 1.63
N GLY A 234 -14.48 4.59 0.56
CA GLY A 234 -13.21 4.36 -0.13
C GLY A 234 -12.29 3.42 0.66
N ALA A 235 -11.02 3.39 0.31
CA ALA A 235 -10.06 2.47 0.91
C ALA A 235 -8.66 3.11 1.04
N GLY A 236 -7.81 2.57 1.91
CA GLY A 236 -6.38 2.85 1.84
C GLY A 236 -5.82 2.49 0.45
N ASP A 237 -4.79 3.20 0.00
CA ASP A 237 -4.28 3.10 -1.36
C ASP A 237 -3.94 1.66 -1.80
N ASN A 238 -3.35 0.85 -0.90
CA ASN A 238 -3.02 -0.55 -1.21
C ASN A 238 -4.27 -1.41 -1.42
N ALA A 239 -5.30 -1.27 -0.56
CA ALA A 239 -6.55 -2.00 -0.69
C ALA A 239 -7.36 -1.53 -1.91
N ALA A 240 -7.39 -0.23 -2.19
CA ALA A 240 -7.99 0.32 -3.40
C ALA A 240 -7.27 -0.19 -4.66
N ALA A 241 -5.92 -0.21 -4.67
CA ALA A 241 -5.15 -0.78 -5.77
C ALA A 241 -5.42 -2.27 -5.96
N ALA A 242 -5.60 -3.01 -4.87
CA ALA A 242 -5.96 -4.43 -4.93
C ALA A 242 -7.32 -4.62 -5.61
N VAL A 243 -8.33 -3.82 -5.26
CA VAL A 243 -9.63 -3.82 -5.97
C VAL A 243 -9.45 -3.47 -7.43
N GLY A 244 -8.73 -2.38 -7.74
CA GLY A 244 -8.52 -1.90 -9.10
C GLY A 244 -7.73 -2.87 -10.01
N THR A 245 -6.97 -3.78 -9.41
CA THR A 245 -6.27 -4.88 -10.13
C THR A 245 -7.00 -6.22 -10.04
N GLY A 246 -8.18 -6.27 -9.40
CA GLY A 246 -8.97 -7.47 -9.21
C GLY A 246 -8.39 -8.45 -8.20
N THR A 247 -7.54 -7.98 -7.28
CA THR A 247 -6.98 -8.79 -6.19
C THR A 247 -7.97 -8.82 -5.04
N VAL A 248 -9.04 -9.56 -5.22
CA VAL A 248 -10.17 -9.71 -4.29
C VAL A 248 -10.53 -11.20 -4.15
N GLY A 249 -11.07 -11.57 -2.99
CA GLY A 249 -11.38 -12.96 -2.68
C GLY A 249 -10.21 -13.75 -2.12
N ASP A 250 -10.50 -14.88 -1.48
CA ASP A 250 -9.54 -15.70 -0.76
C ASP A 250 -8.38 -16.20 -1.65
N GLY A 251 -7.16 -15.96 -1.22
CA GLY A 251 -5.94 -16.36 -1.93
C GLY A 251 -5.57 -15.50 -3.14
N ALA A 252 -6.36 -14.48 -3.49
CA ALA A 252 -5.97 -13.51 -4.52
C ALA A 252 -4.75 -12.72 -4.06
N CYS A 253 -3.78 -12.56 -4.96
CA CYS A 253 -2.51 -11.92 -4.64
C CYS A 253 -2.11 -10.89 -5.69
N ASN A 254 -1.44 -9.83 -5.24
CA ASN A 254 -0.81 -8.85 -6.12
C ASN A 254 0.59 -8.52 -5.61
N ILE A 255 1.54 -8.46 -6.52
CA ILE A 255 2.90 -7.94 -6.28
C ILE A 255 3.03 -6.59 -6.96
N SER A 256 3.34 -5.56 -6.19
CA SER A 256 3.78 -4.28 -6.75
C SER A 256 5.30 -4.23 -6.74
N LEU A 257 5.90 -4.16 -7.93
CA LEU A 257 7.35 -4.12 -8.13
C LEU A 257 7.79 -2.69 -8.51
N GLY A 258 7.63 -1.79 -7.56
CA GLY A 258 8.03 -0.38 -7.65
C GLY A 258 9.41 -0.12 -7.03
N THR A 259 9.71 1.12 -6.66
CA THR A 259 10.93 1.48 -5.89
C THR A 259 11.05 0.57 -4.67
N SER A 260 10.03 0.51 -3.85
CA SER A 260 9.78 -0.56 -2.85
C SER A 260 8.93 -1.65 -3.47
N GLY A 261 8.79 -2.79 -2.79
CA GLY A 261 7.94 -3.90 -3.20
C GLY A 261 6.84 -4.14 -2.18
N THR A 262 5.64 -4.50 -2.66
CA THR A 262 4.60 -5.00 -1.77
C THR A 262 4.07 -6.34 -2.27
N VAL A 263 3.74 -7.20 -1.32
CA VAL A 263 2.99 -8.44 -1.56
C VAL A 263 1.68 -8.29 -0.82
N PHE A 264 0.59 -8.18 -1.55
CA PHE A 264 -0.76 -8.07 -1.01
C PHE A 264 -1.47 -9.41 -1.21
N ILE A 265 -1.98 -10.01 -0.14
CA ILE A 265 -2.63 -11.33 -0.16
C ILE A 265 -3.99 -11.20 0.50
N SER A 266 -5.06 -11.32 -0.29
CA SER A 266 -6.44 -11.32 0.19
C SER A 266 -6.77 -12.64 0.88
N SER A 267 -7.54 -12.59 1.97
CA SER A 267 -7.95 -13.77 2.74
C SER A 267 -9.34 -13.58 3.34
N ASP A 268 -10.17 -14.58 3.24
CA ASP A 268 -11.49 -14.59 3.92
C ASP A 268 -11.37 -14.81 5.44
N LYS A 269 -10.16 -15.12 5.92
CA LYS A 269 -9.88 -15.37 7.33
C LYS A 269 -8.91 -14.35 7.89
N PHE A 270 -9.21 -13.89 9.10
CA PHE A 270 -8.26 -13.12 9.88
C PHE A 270 -6.99 -13.95 10.14
N GLY A 271 -5.84 -13.32 9.98
CA GLY A 271 -4.53 -13.93 10.25
C GLY A 271 -3.51 -12.90 10.70
N VAL A 272 -2.70 -13.28 11.66
CA VAL A 272 -1.52 -12.51 12.12
C VAL A 272 -0.43 -13.50 12.50
N ASP A 273 0.79 -13.27 12.05
CA ASP A 273 1.91 -14.10 12.47
C ASP A 273 2.49 -13.63 13.80
N GLU A 274 3.08 -14.53 14.55
CA GLU A 274 3.59 -14.27 15.91
C GLU A 274 4.72 -13.22 15.96
N ASN A 275 5.42 -12.98 14.83
CA ASN A 275 6.49 -12.00 14.73
C ASN A 275 6.04 -10.68 14.09
N ASN A 276 4.77 -10.58 13.66
CA ASN A 276 4.25 -9.46 12.87
C ASN A 276 5.14 -9.15 11.64
N ALA A 277 5.61 -10.19 10.98
CA ALA A 277 6.44 -10.10 9.77
C ALA A 277 5.65 -9.52 8.59
N LEU A 278 4.33 -9.75 8.56
CA LEU A 278 3.39 -9.14 7.64
C LEU A 278 2.43 -8.22 8.39
N HIS A 279 1.98 -7.16 7.74
CA HIS A 279 0.84 -6.40 8.23
C HIS A 279 -0.44 -7.22 8.07
N SER A 280 -1.33 -7.14 9.05
CA SER A 280 -2.66 -7.74 9.02
C SER A 280 -3.69 -6.62 9.02
N PHE A 281 -4.44 -6.47 7.94
CA PHE A 281 -5.41 -5.40 7.74
C PHE A 281 -6.73 -5.94 7.21
N ASP A 282 -7.81 -5.18 7.36
CA ASP A 282 -9.05 -5.41 6.63
C ASP A 282 -8.88 -5.05 5.16
N HIS A 283 -9.60 -5.77 4.30
CA HIS A 283 -9.61 -5.54 2.87
C HIS A 283 -10.88 -4.82 2.40
N ALA A 284 -10.75 -4.07 1.32
CA ALA A 284 -11.85 -3.28 0.74
C ALA A 284 -12.97 -4.12 0.10
N ASP A 285 -12.85 -5.43 0.02
CA ASP A 285 -13.90 -6.35 -0.45
C ASP A 285 -14.74 -6.97 0.67
N GLY A 286 -14.55 -6.53 1.92
CA GLY A 286 -15.22 -7.06 3.11
C GLY A 286 -14.49 -8.24 3.77
N SER A 287 -13.31 -8.62 3.27
CA SER A 287 -12.45 -9.68 3.83
C SER A 287 -11.25 -9.09 4.59
N TYR A 288 -10.16 -9.82 4.72
CA TYR A 288 -8.89 -9.40 5.30
C TYR A 288 -7.77 -9.47 4.27
N HIS A 289 -6.64 -8.87 4.59
CA HIS A 289 -5.42 -9.11 3.82
C HIS A 289 -4.17 -9.12 4.69
N LEU A 290 -3.18 -9.87 4.22
CA LEU A 290 -1.82 -9.82 4.71
C LEU A 290 -0.99 -9.01 3.71
N MET A 291 -0.11 -8.14 4.23
CA MET A 291 0.75 -7.33 3.36
C MET A 291 2.21 -7.41 3.81
N GLY A 292 3.06 -7.88 2.91
CA GLY A 292 4.51 -7.79 3.02
C GLY A 292 5.01 -6.51 2.36
N CYS A 293 5.86 -5.76 3.07
CA CYS A 293 6.51 -4.55 2.57
C CYS A 293 8.01 -4.75 2.48
N MET A 294 8.54 -4.70 1.28
CA MET A 294 9.96 -4.76 0.97
C MET A 294 10.47 -3.34 0.70
N LEU A 295 11.52 -2.89 1.40
CA LEU A 295 11.98 -1.50 1.30
C LEU A 295 12.72 -1.19 0.00
N SER A 296 13.40 -2.17 -0.59
CA SER A 296 14.16 -2.01 -1.83
C SER A 296 13.83 -3.13 -2.81
N ALA A 297 13.03 -2.83 -3.83
CA ALA A 297 12.63 -3.77 -4.87
C ALA A 297 13.19 -3.38 -6.25
N ALA A 298 12.43 -2.70 -7.10
CA ALA A 298 12.98 -2.23 -8.38
C ALA A 298 14.09 -1.19 -8.20
N SER A 299 14.17 -0.51 -7.04
CA SER A 299 15.29 0.34 -6.68
C SER A 299 16.62 -0.42 -6.61
N CYS A 300 16.64 -1.71 -6.25
CA CYS A 300 17.86 -2.53 -6.29
C CYS A 300 18.38 -2.67 -7.73
N ASN A 301 17.49 -2.98 -8.68
CA ASN A 301 17.87 -3.05 -10.08
C ASN A 301 18.29 -1.68 -10.62
N LYS A 302 17.57 -0.61 -10.24
CA LYS A 302 17.93 0.76 -10.62
C LYS A 302 19.31 1.14 -10.10
N TRP A 303 19.58 0.93 -8.80
CA TRP A 303 20.89 1.16 -8.19
C TRP A 303 22.00 0.36 -8.89
N TRP A 304 21.75 -0.92 -9.15
CA TRP A 304 22.71 -1.77 -9.86
C TRP A 304 23.02 -1.24 -11.26
N MET A 305 21.99 -0.93 -12.04
CA MET A 305 22.10 -0.49 -13.41
C MET A 305 22.68 0.94 -13.54
N ASP A 306 22.07 1.90 -12.85
CA ASP A 306 22.39 3.31 -13.00
C ASP A 306 23.71 3.69 -12.29
N ASP A 307 23.88 3.24 -11.03
CA ASP A 307 24.96 3.71 -10.16
C ASP A 307 26.18 2.77 -10.18
N ILE A 308 26.01 1.46 -10.32
CA ILE A 308 27.12 0.49 -10.30
C ILE A 308 27.61 0.18 -11.71
N ILE A 309 26.72 -0.16 -12.63
CA ILE A 309 27.08 -0.48 -14.02
C ILE A 309 27.24 0.77 -14.87
N GLY A 310 26.48 1.82 -14.60
CA GLY A 310 26.49 3.07 -15.33
C GLY A 310 25.76 3.03 -16.68
N THR A 311 24.69 2.21 -16.79
CA THR A 311 23.87 2.13 -18.00
C THR A 311 22.37 2.23 -17.67
N LYS A 312 21.61 2.82 -18.59
CA LYS A 312 20.14 2.86 -18.54
C LYS A 312 19.47 1.89 -19.51
N ASP A 313 20.26 1.10 -20.22
CA ASP A 313 19.75 0.07 -21.12
C ASP A 313 19.56 -1.26 -20.38
N TYR A 314 18.46 -1.31 -19.64
CA TYR A 314 18.07 -2.48 -18.85
C TYR A 314 17.79 -3.71 -19.71
N GLY A 315 17.29 -3.50 -20.94
CA GLY A 315 16.99 -4.57 -21.87
C GLY A 315 18.26 -5.28 -22.33
N ALA A 316 19.24 -4.54 -22.83
CA ALA A 316 20.50 -5.09 -23.32
C ALA A 316 21.30 -5.83 -22.22
N GLU A 317 21.26 -5.33 -20.97
CA GLU A 317 21.89 -6.07 -19.86
C GLU A 317 21.20 -7.39 -19.57
N GLN A 318 19.88 -7.43 -19.64
CA GLN A 318 19.11 -8.64 -19.36
C GLN A 318 19.20 -9.69 -20.49
N GLU A 319 19.47 -9.29 -21.74
CA GLU A 319 19.71 -10.20 -22.86
C GLU A 319 20.93 -11.11 -22.65
N ASN A 320 21.89 -10.68 -21.85
CA ASN A 320 23.08 -11.47 -21.52
C ASN A 320 22.81 -12.59 -20.49
N ILE A 321 21.62 -12.60 -19.87
CA ILE A 321 21.22 -13.60 -18.88
C ILE A 321 20.56 -14.76 -19.60
N THR A 322 21.31 -15.85 -19.79
CA THR A 322 20.88 -17.00 -20.60
C THR A 322 20.63 -18.28 -19.79
N LYS A 323 21.10 -18.35 -18.53
CA LYS A 323 21.06 -19.56 -17.69
C LYS A 323 20.32 -19.31 -16.39
N LEU A 324 19.00 -19.19 -16.47
CA LEU A 324 18.16 -19.03 -15.29
C LEU A 324 18.24 -20.27 -14.38
N GLY A 325 18.21 -20.01 -13.07
CA GLY A 325 18.26 -21.09 -12.04
C GLY A 325 19.61 -21.76 -11.84
N GLU A 326 20.66 -21.37 -12.57
CA GLU A 326 22.01 -21.98 -12.51
C GLU A 326 23.07 -21.05 -11.90
N ASN A 327 22.71 -19.81 -11.57
CA ASN A 327 23.61 -18.83 -10.99
C ASN A 327 24.10 -19.28 -9.60
N HIS A 328 25.37 -19.13 -9.31
CA HIS A 328 25.97 -19.43 -8.00
C HIS A 328 26.06 -18.19 -7.09
N VAL A 329 25.83 -16.99 -7.66
CA VAL A 329 25.82 -15.73 -6.93
C VAL A 329 24.42 -15.47 -6.34
N PHE A 330 24.39 -14.97 -5.11
CA PHE A 330 23.18 -14.52 -4.43
C PHE A 330 23.32 -13.03 -4.04
N PHE A 331 22.20 -12.34 -4.01
CA PHE A 331 22.12 -10.95 -3.55
C PHE A 331 21.01 -10.80 -2.52
N LEU A 332 21.34 -10.30 -1.33
CA LEU A 332 20.36 -9.79 -0.37
C LEU A 332 19.98 -8.35 -0.75
N PRO A 333 18.71 -8.08 -1.05
CA PRO A 333 18.29 -6.78 -1.60
C PRO A 333 18.05 -5.69 -0.53
N TYR A 334 18.64 -5.80 0.65
CA TYR A 334 18.33 -4.99 1.83
C TYR A 334 19.13 -3.68 1.89
N LEU A 335 19.13 -2.91 0.79
CA LEU A 335 19.91 -1.66 0.66
C LEU A 335 19.49 -0.57 1.65
N MET A 336 18.26 -0.59 2.13
CA MET A 336 17.69 0.38 3.06
C MET A 336 17.23 -0.25 4.39
N GLY A 337 17.83 -1.38 4.78
CA GLY A 337 17.24 -2.26 5.77
C GLY A 337 16.10 -3.08 5.16
N GLU A 338 15.38 -3.83 6.00
CA GLU A 338 14.21 -4.57 5.51
C GLU A 338 13.08 -4.57 6.54
N ARG A 339 11.83 -4.43 6.05
CA ARG A 339 10.63 -4.56 6.86
C ARG A 339 10.16 -6.01 6.85
N SER A 340 9.48 -6.46 5.83
CA SER A 340 8.95 -7.84 5.76
C SER A 340 9.95 -8.82 5.15
N PRO A 341 10.18 -9.99 5.74
CA PRO A 341 9.62 -10.45 7.01
C PRO A 341 10.49 -10.14 8.24
N HIS A 342 11.62 -9.45 8.07
CA HIS A 342 12.69 -9.39 9.07
C HIS A 342 12.51 -8.31 10.14
N ASN A 343 11.80 -7.22 9.84
CA ASN A 343 11.67 -6.04 10.71
C ASN A 343 13.05 -5.54 11.22
N ASP A 344 14.06 -5.55 10.34
CA ASP A 344 15.45 -5.24 10.66
C ASP A 344 15.96 -4.01 9.89
N PRO A 345 16.03 -2.82 10.52
CA PRO A 345 16.56 -1.62 9.89
C PRO A 345 18.08 -1.68 9.65
N ASN A 346 18.78 -2.64 10.25
CA ASN A 346 20.22 -2.81 10.14
C ASN A 346 20.62 -3.79 9.03
N ALA A 347 19.68 -4.53 8.44
CA ALA A 347 19.95 -5.38 7.30
C ALA A 347 20.60 -4.58 6.17
N ARG A 348 21.54 -5.18 5.42
CA ARG A 348 22.30 -4.53 4.35
C ARG A 348 22.32 -5.38 3.09
N GLY A 349 22.42 -4.69 1.94
CA GLY A 349 22.67 -5.33 0.66
C GLY A 349 23.98 -6.13 0.67
N THR A 350 23.95 -7.38 0.18
CA THR A 350 25.10 -8.27 0.28
C THR A 350 25.15 -9.22 -0.91
N PHE A 351 26.30 -9.30 -1.58
CA PHE A 351 26.58 -10.35 -2.56
C PHE A 351 27.34 -11.50 -1.91
N ILE A 352 26.93 -12.74 -2.20
CA ILE A 352 27.60 -13.96 -1.72
C ILE A 352 27.74 -14.94 -2.88
N GLY A 353 28.87 -15.68 -2.90
CA GLY A 353 29.15 -16.72 -3.88
C GLY A 353 29.98 -16.28 -5.06
N LEU A 354 30.65 -15.13 -4.99
CA LEU A 354 31.55 -14.66 -6.06
C LEU A 354 32.78 -15.55 -6.21
N THR A 355 33.13 -15.85 -7.45
CA THR A 355 34.34 -16.59 -7.85
C THR A 355 35.07 -15.82 -8.94
N MET A 356 36.26 -16.27 -9.36
CA MET A 356 37.05 -15.59 -10.39
C MET A 356 36.39 -15.59 -11.78
N ASP A 357 35.44 -16.48 -12.02
CA ASP A 357 34.70 -16.65 -13.26
C ASP A 357 33.31 -15.99 -13.20
N THR A 358 32.95 -15.33 -12.08
CA THR A 358 31.72 -14.57 -11.97
C THR A 358 31.68 -13.44 -12.98
N THR A 359 30.65 -13.42 -13.79
CA THR A 359 30.44 -12.39 -14.82
C THR A 359 29.53 -11.27 -14.35
N ARG A 360 29.53 -10.16 -15.09
CA ARG A 360 28.57 -9.05 -14.88
C ARG A 360 27.12 -9.55 -15.03
N ALA A 361 26.86 -10.44 -15.98
CA ALA A 361 25.53 -11.04 -16.19
C ALA A 361 25.05 -11.85 -14.97
N ASP A 362 25.96 -12.61 -14.33
CA ASP A 362 25.65 -13.37 -13.11
C ASP A 362 25.27 -12.43 -11.96
N MET A 363 25.95 -11.31 -11.82
CA MET A 363 25.63 -10.29 -10.79
C MET A 363 24.30 -9.61 -11.07
N THR A 364 24.04 -9.21 -12.33
CA THR A 364 22.74 -8.62 -12.74
C THR A 364 21.59 -9.62 -12.48
N GLN A 365 21.78 -10.89 -12.84
CA GLN A 365 20.81 -11.94 -12.55
C GLN A 365 20.58 -12.10 -11.04
N ALA A 366 21.64 -12.09 -10.23
CA ALA A 366 21.53 -12.20 -8.77
C ALA A 366 20.72 -11.07 -8.15
N VAL A 367 20.81 -9.84 -8.67
CA VAL A 367 19.99 -8.72 -8.22
C VAL A 367 18.49 -8.95 -8.48
N LEU A 368 18.12 -9.39 -9.71
CA LEU A 368 16.74 -9.69 -10.06
C LEU A 368 16.18 -10.86 -9.25
N GLU A 369 16.96 -11.93 -9.12
CA GLU A 369 16.60 -13.13 -8.35
C GLU A 369 16.50 -12.83 -6.85
N GLY A 370 17.40 -12.03 -6.29
CA GLY A 370 17.42 -11.66 -4.88
C GLY A 370 16.15 -10.94 -4.45
N VAL A 371 15.65 -10.00 -5.28
CA VAL A 371 14.36 -9.35 -5.06
C VAL A 371 13.21 -10.37 -5.12
N ALA A 372 13.20 -11.27 -6.09
CA ALA A 372 12.16 -12.29 -6.20
C ALA A 372 12.16 -13.27 -5.00
N PHE A 373 13.34 -13.65 -4.51
CA PHE A 373 13.47 -14.50 -3.32
C PHE A 373 12.98 -13.78 -2.05
N ALA A 374 13.31 -12.50 -1.88
CA ALA A 374 12.85 -11.71 -0.74
C ALA A 374 11.32 -11.50 -0.75
N LEU A 375 10.72 -11.31 -1.93
CA LEU A 375 9.26 -11.32 -2.08
C LEU A 375 8.68 -12.68 -1.65
N ARG A 376 9.33 -13.79 -2.05
CA ARG A 376 8.91 -15.14 -1.66
C ARG A 376 8.92 -15.34 -0.15
N ASP A 377 9.85 -14.74 0.60
CA ASP A 377 9.86 -14.83 2.06
C ASP A 377 8.52 -14.38 2.67
N SER A 378 7.89 -13.33 2.13
CA SER A 378 6.55 -12.89 2.54
C SER A 378 5.46 -13.91 2.18
N PHE A 379 5.56 -14.56 1.02
CA PHE A 379 4.64 -15.65 0.64
C PHE A 379 4.73 -16.84 1.61
N GLU A 380 5.94 -17.20 2.03
CA GLU A 380 6.12 -18.34 2.95
C GLU A 380 5.54 -18.05 4.34
N VAL A 381 5.61 -16.79 4.82
CA VAL A 381 4.91 -16.39 6.05
C VAL A 381 3.40 -16.54 5.89
N ALA A 382 2.80 -16.02 4.82
CA ALA A 382 1.37 -16.15 4.57
C ALA A 382 0.93 -17.62 4.41
N ARG A 383 1.71 -18.44 3.72
CA ARG A 383 1.47 -19.90 3.56
C ARG A 383 1.51 -20.62 4.92
N SER A 384 2.41 -20.23 5.82
CA SER A 384 2.47 -20.80 7.18
C SER A 384 1.20 -20.48 8.02
N LEU A 385 0.51 -19.39 7.70
CA LEU A 385 -0.79 -19.03 8.27
C LEU A 385 -1.99 -19.70 7.59
N GLY A 386 -1.72 -20.56 6.59
CA GLY A 386 -2.75 -21.31 5.88
C GLY A 386 -3.31 -20.61 4.64
N SER A 387 -2.72 -19.50 4.20
CA SER A 387 -3.13 -18.85 2.94
C SER A 387 -2.77 -19.73 1.74
N HIS A 388 -3.73 -20.00 0.87
CA HIS A 388 -3.53 -20.71 -0.38
C HIS A 388 -3.46 -19.73 -1.54
N ILE A 389 -2.24 -19.46 -2.03
CA ILE A 389 -2.00 -18.51 -3.12
C ILE A 389 -1.75 -19.30 -4.40
N ALA A 390 -2.77 -19.39 -5.25
CA ALA A 390 -2.73 -20.18 -6.48
C ALA A 390 -2.13 -19.41 -7.68
N ARG A 391 -2.22 -18.09 -7.67
CA ARG A 391 -1.70 -17.18 -8.69
C ARG A 391 -1.50 -15.79 -8.13
N THR A 392 -0.69 -14.97 -8.79
CA THR A 392 -0.49 -13.57 -8.40
C THR A 392 -0.63 -12.65 -9.60
N ARG A 393 -1.05 -11.41 -9.36
CA ARG A 393 -0.90 -10.33 -10.31
C ARG A 393 0.41 -9.61 -10.07
N ILE A 394 0.93 -8.92 -11.09
CA ILE A 394 2.14 -8.10 -10.94
C ILE A 394 1.92 -6.74 -11.62
N CYS A 395 2.35 -5.69 -10.93
CA CYS A 395 2.31 -4.32 -11.44
C CYS A 395 3.57 -3.54 -11.04
N GLY A 396 3.68 -2.29 -11.48
CA GLY A 396 4.80 -1.41 -11.21
C GLY A 396 5.91 -1.44 -12.27
N GLY A 397 6.92 -0.58 -12.09
CA GLY A 397 7.98 -0.39 -13.09
C GLY A 397 8.80 -1.65 -13.40
N GLY A 398 9.06 -2.49 -12.41
CA GLY A 398 9.78 -3.76 -12.58
C GLY A 398 9.01 -4.80 -13.38
N ALA A 399 7.68 -4.75 -13.36
CA ALA A 399 6.81 -5.64 -14.12
C ALA A 399 6.91 -5.44 -15.65
N LYS A 400 7.55 -4.36 -16.11
CA LYS A 400 7.82 -4.13 -17.55
C LYS A 400 8.88 -5.07 -18.11
N SER A 401 9.74 -5.67 -17.27
CA SER A 401 10.75 -6.64 -17.70
C SER A 401 10.14 -8.03 -17.89
N PRO A 402 10.14 -8.59 -19.13
CA PRO A 402 9.68 -9.96 -19.38
C PRO A 402 10.52 -10.99 -18.61
N LEU A 403 11.85 -10.78 -18.54
CA LEU A 403 12.75 -11.66 -17.80
C LEU A 403 12.42 -11.68 -16.31
N TRP A 404 12.18 -10.52 -15.71
CA TRP A 404 11.88 -10.46 -14.28
C TRP A 404 10.54 -11.10 -13.92
N LYS A 405 9.52 -10.92 -14.77
CA LYS A 405 8.25 -11.65 -14.65
C LYS A 405 8.45 -13.17 -14.69
N LYS A 406 9.29 -13.65 -15.62
CA LYS A 406 9.65 -15.07 -15.73
C LYS A 406 10.37 -15.57 -14.46
N ILE A 407 11.32 -14.80 -13.94
CA ILE A 407 12.01 -15.13 -12.67
C ILE A 407 11.00 -15.21 -11.53
N VAL A 408 10.12 -14.21 -11.36
CA VAL A 408 9.11 -14.19 -10.31
C VAL A 408 8.17 -15.39 -10.40
N ALA A 409 7.63 -15.71 -11.58
CA ALA A 409 6.74 -16.86 -11.78
C ALA A 409 7.41 -18.18 -11.34
N ASN A 410 8.67 -18.38 -11.70
CA ASN A 410 9.40 -19.60 -11.39
C ASN A 410 9.90 -19.66 -9.93
N VAL A 411 10.30 -18.51 -9.34
CA VAL A 411 10.67 -18.43 -7.91
C VAL A 411 9.49 -18.72 -7.01
N LEU A 412 8.31 -18.19 -7.34
CA LEU A 412 7.08 -18.40 -6.57
C LEU A 412 6.38 -19.73 -6.90
N ASN A 413 6.71 -20.30 -8.07
CA ASN A 413 6.08 -21.50 -8.66
C ASN A 413 4.55 -21.35 -8.77
N ILE A 414 4.10 -20.21 -9.26
CA ILE A 414 2.69 -19.88 -9.53
C ILE A 414 2.58 -19.01 -10.79
N PRO A 415 1.44 -19.04 -11.52
CA PRO A 415 1.17 -18.13 -12.62
C PRO A 415 1.22 -16.67 -12.17
N VAL A 416 1.79 -15.82 -13.02
CA VAL A 416 1.86 -14.36 -12.84
C VAL A 416 1.01 -13.69 -13.92
N ASP A 417 -0.11 -13.11 -13.50
CA ASP A 417 -1.06 -12.42 -14.37
C ASP A 417 -0.69 -10.96 -14.55
N ILE A 418 -0.91 -10.43 -15.75
CA ILE A 418 -0.62 -9.05 -16.12
C ILE A 418 -1.95 -8.33 -16.37
N PRO A 419 -2.39 -7.42 -15.49
CA PRO A 419 -3.60 -6.62 -15.72
C PRO A 419 -3.46 -5.70 -16.93
N GLU A 420 -4.56 -5.50 -17.68
CA GLU A 420 -4.62 -4.59 -18.81
C GLU A 420 -4.41 -3.13 -18.39
N ASN A 421 -4.95 -2.76 -17.23
CA ASN A 421 -4.90 -1.40 -16.70
C ASN A 421 -4.14 -1.35 -15.36
N GLU A 422 -3.20 -0.42 -15.27
CA GLU A 422 -2.43 -0.13 -14.06
C GLU A 422 -2.87 1.20 -13.39
N GLN A 423 -4.19 1.49 -13.40
CA GLN A 423 -4.69 2.74 -12.79
C GLN A 423 -4.83 2.64 -11.26
N GLY A 424 -4.61 1.45 -10.70
CA GLY A 424 -4.44 1.23 -9.27
C GLY A 424 -5.57 1.78 -8.41
N PRO A 425 -5.25 2.64 -7.40
CA PRO A 425 -6.22 3.09 -6.41
C PRO A 425 -7.39 3.88 -6.99
N SER A 426 -7.18 4.70 -8.03
CA SER A 426 -8.28 5.46 -8.64
C SER A 426 -9.31 4.55 -9.33
N MET A 427 -8.84 3.47 -9.98
CA MET A 427 -9.73 2.46 -10.55
C MET A 427 -10.50 1.72 -9.47
N GLY A 428 -9.82 1.29 -8.41
CA GLY A 428 -10.45 0.66 -7.25
C GLY A 428 -11.50 1.55 -6.60
N GLY A 429 -11.20 2.83 -6.41
CA GLY A 429 -12.17 3.82 -5.91
C GLY A 429 -13.41 3.89 -6.79
N ALA A 430 -13.26 3.99 -8.12
CA ALA A 430 -14.41 4.03 -9.04
C ALA A 430 -15.25 2.72 -8.97
N MET A 431 -14.59 1.57 -8.81
CA MET A 431 -15.28 0.28 -8.64
C MET A 431 -16.05 0.21 -7.32
N LEU A 432 -15.48 0.71 -6.21
CA LEU A 432 -16.17 0.81 -4.91
C LEU A 432 -17.40 1.72 -5.02
N ALA A 433 -17.30 2.85 -5.74
CA ALA A 433 -18.44 3.73 -6.01
C ALA A 433 -19.53 3.03 -6.82
N ALA A 434 -19.15 2.23 -7.83
CA ALA A 434 -20.11 1.45 -8.63
C ALA A 434 -20.87 0.42 -7.78
N VAL A 435 -20.19 -0.26 -6.86
CA VAL A 435 -20.82 -1.20 -5.91
C VAL A 435 -21.78 -0.48 -4.96
N ALA A 436 -21.37 0.64 -4.35
CA ALA A 436 -22.21 1.44 -3.45
C ALA A 436 -23.46 1.98 -4.14
N CYS A 437 -23.42 2.21 -5.44
CA CYS A 437 -24.54 2.65 -6.25
C CYS A 437 -25.40 1.50 -6.79
N GLY A 438 -25.04 0.24 -6.52
CA GLY A 438 -25.80 -0.94 -6.93
C GLY A 438 -25.59 -1.38 -8.38
N GLU A 439 -24.54 -0.90 -9.06
CA GLU A 439 -24.17 -1.37 -10.42
C GLU A 439 -23.72 -2.85 -10.38
N TYR A 440 -23.02 -3.22 -9.30
CA TYR A 440 -22.58 -4.58 -9.03
C TYR A 440 -22.98 -5.00 -7.60
N PRO A 441 -23.36 -6.29 -7.40
CA PRO A 441 -23.79 -6.79 -6.08
C PRO A 441 -22.67 -6.73 -5.03
N THR A 442 -21.44 -7.06 -5.43
CA THR A 442 -20.27 -7.10 -4.56
C THR A 442 -19.02 -6.53 -5.24
N VAL A 443 -17.99 -6.25 -4.46
CA VAL A 443 -16.68 -5.82 -4.99
C VAL A 443 -16.05 -6.91 -5.85
N ARG A 444 -16.27 -8.19 -5.52
CA ARG A 444 -15.79 -9.34 -6.31
C ARG A 444 -16.46 -9.40 -7.67
N ASP A 445 -17.79 -9.24 -7.73
CA ASP A 445 -18.52 -9.19 -9.00
C ASP A 445 -18.04 -8.03 -9.89
N ALA A 446 -17.81 -6.86 -9.31
CA ALA A 446 -17.25 -5.72 -10.03
C ALA A 446 -15.85 -6.03 -10.59
N ALA A 447 -14.99 -6.66 -9.78
CA ALA A 447 -13.64 -7.03 -10.21
C ALA A 447 -13.65 -8.07 -11.35
N GLU A 448 -14.49 -9.09 -11.26
CA GLU A 448 -14.63 -10.09 -12.31
C GLU A 448 -15.15 -9.51 -13.63
N ALA A 449 -16.09 -8.56 -13.56
CA ALA A 449 -16.66 -7.94 -14.74
C ALA A 449 -15.73 -6.94 -15.42
N ILE A 450 -14.95 -6.19 -14.64
CA ILE A 450 -14.21 -5.00 -15.10
C ILE A 450 -12.75 -5.32 -15.39
N VAL A 451 -12.07 -6.08 -14.51
CA VAL A 451 -10.62 -6.27 -14.62
C VAL A 451 -10.28 -7.33 -15.67
N LYS A 452 -9.51 -6.92 -16.66
CA LYS A 452 -9.05 -7.81 -17.74
C LYS A 452 -7.56 -8.06 -17.58
N LEU A 453 -7.14 -9.26 -18.01
CA LEU A 453 -5.74 -9.66 -18.09
C LEU A 453 -5.29 -9.60 -19.54
N THR A 454 -4.07 -9.10 -19.79
CA THR A 454 -3.47 -9.08 -21.13
C THR A 454 -2.62 -10.30 -21.39
N ASP A 455 -2.01 -10.86 -20.36
CA ASP A 455 -1.08 -11.98 -20.46
C ASP A 455 -0.97 -12.71 -19.11
N THR A 456 -0.44 -13.93 -19.17
CA THR A 456 -0.08 -14.74 -17.99
C THR A 456 1.27 -15.41 -18.23
N VAL A 457 2.20 -15.26 -17.30
CA VAL A 457 3.47 -15.95 -17.31
C VAL A 457 3.37 -17.19 -16.44
N GLU A 458 3.37 -18.36 -17.08
CA GLU A 458 3.33 -19.65 -16.40
C GLU A 458 4.71 -20.04 -15.87
N PRO A 459 4.82 -20.69 -14.70
CA PRO A 459 6.07 -21.27 -14.24
C PRO A 459 6.43 -22.51 -15.09
N GLU A 460 7.72 -22.68 -15.32
CA GLU A 460 8.29 -23.86 -16.01
C GLU A 460 8.72 -24.88 -14.93
N PRO A 461 8.16 -26.10 -14.88
CA PRO A 461 8.39 -27.03 -13.77
C PRO A 461 9.88 -27.32 -13.48
N GLU A 462 10.71 -27.49 -14.51
CA GLU A 462 12.15 -27.73 -14.36
C GLU A 462 12.89 -26.50 -13.81
N LEU A 463 12.52 -25.31 -14.27
CA LEU A 463 13.11 -24.07 -13.81
C LEU A 463 12.65 -23.72 -12.39
N ALA A 464 11.38 -23.95 -12.08
CA ALA A 464 10.85 -23.77 -10.72
C ALA A 464 11.55 -24.72 -9.71
N ALA A 465 11.85 -25.96 -10.09
CA ALA A 465 12.62 -26.86 -9.25
C ALA A 465 14.04 -26.36 -8.98
N LYS A 466 14.73 -25.80 -9.99
CA LYS A 466 16.05 -25.16 -9.80
C LYS A 466 15.97 -23.97 -8.86
N TYR A 467 14.94 -23.14 -9.00
CA TYR A 467 14.74 -21.98 -8.13
C TYR A 467 14.35 -22.39 -6.70
N GLU A 468 13.66 -23.51 -6.51
CA GLU A 468 13.40 -24.05 -5.17
C GLU A 468 14.71 -24.37 -4.44
N GLU A 469 15.64 -25.09 -5.10
CA GLU A 469 16.95 -25.40 -4.51
C GLU A 469 17.73 -24.11 -4.17
N ARG A 470 17.67 -23.11 -5.05
CA ARG A 470 18.33 -21.81 -4.82
C ARG A 470 17.70 -21.04 -3.68
N TYR A 471 16.36 -21.01 -3.60
CA TYR A 471 15.65 -20.36 -2.52
C TYR A 471 15.99 -20.97 -1.16
N GLN A 472 16.10 -22.30 -1.05
CA GLN A 472 16.51 -22.96 0.18
C GLN A 472 17.94 -22.58 0.62
N LYS A 473 18.79 -22.14 -0.28
CA LYS A 473 20.12 -21.55 0.03
C LYS A 473 19.98 -20.07 0.43
N PHE A 474 19.21 -19.29 -0.33
CA PHE A 474 19.01 -17.85 -0.09
C PHE A 474 18.50 -17.55 1.32
N ARG A 475 17.48 -18.26 1.77
CA ARG A 475 16.88 -18.02 3.11
C ARG A 475 17.83 -18.29 4.30
N LYS A 476 18.99 -18.89 4.07
CA LYS A 476 20.04 -19.11 5.08
C LYS A 476 21.00 -17.92 5.19
N ILE A 477 21.03 -17.03 4.20
CA ILE A 477 22.04 -15.97 4.12
C ILE A 477 21.77 -14.88 5.15
N TYR A 478 20.54 -14.35 5.21
CA TYR A 478 20.19 -13.29 6.18
C TYR A 478 20.46 -13.73 7.63
N PRO A 479 20.00 -14.89 8.12
CA PRO A 479 20.33 -15.34 9.47
C PRO A 479 21.83 -15.44 9.75
N ALA A 480 22.64 -15.84 8.76
CA ALA A 480 24.09 -15.92 8.89
C ALA A 480 24.78 -14.56 8.92
N CYS A 481 24.18 -13.52 8.34
CA CYS A 481 24.73 -12.17 8.29
C CYS A 481 24.19 -11.21 9.36
N ARG A 482 23.10 -11.55 10.04
CA ARG A 482 22.34 -10.66 10.92
C ARG A 482 23.20 -10.02 12.01
N ASP A 483 24.01 -10.80 12.71
CA ASP A 483 24.83 -10.30 13.81
C ASP A 483 25.89 -9.31 13.27
N LEU A 484 26.45 -9.60 12.09
CA LEU A 484 27.40 -8.70 11.43
C LEU A 484 26.72 -7.39 11.03
N PHE A 485 25.47 -7.41 10.54
CA PHE A 485 24.74 -6.18 10.22
C PHE A 485 24.54 -5.30 11.46
N LEU A 486 24.28 -5.88 12.62
CA LEU A 486 24.18 -5.15 13.90
C LEU A 486 25.53 -4.52 14.31
N GLU A 487 26.65 -5.19 14.01
CA GLU A 487 27.98 -4.62 14.28
C GLU A 487 28.32 -3.47 13.33
N LEU A 488 27.96 -3.58 12.06
CA LEU A 488 28.18 -2.54 11.04
C LEU A 488 27.32 -1.28 11.25
N ALA A 489 26.25 -1.37 12.01
CA ALA A 489 25.35 -0.25 12.31
C ALA A 489 25.80 0.57 13.53
N LYS A 490 26.78 0.11 14.30
CA LYS A 490 27.41 0.83 15.45
C LYS A 490 28.51 1.77 14.98
#